data_80890a2ae5e1c6e3c7d4dce57249aa84
#
_entry.id   80890a2ae5e1c6e3c7d4dce57249aa84
#
_cell.length_a   1.000
_cell.length_b   1.000
_cell.length_c   1.000
_cell.angle_alpha   90.00
_cell.angle_beta   90.00
_cell.angle_gamma   90.00
#
_symmetry.space_group_name_H-M   'P 1'
#
loop_
_entity.id
_entity.type
_entity.pdbx_description
1 polymer ?
#
loop_
_entity_poly.entity_id
_entity_poly.type
_entity_poly.pdbx_seq_one_letter_code
_entity_poly.pdbx_strand_id
1 'polypeptide(L)'
;MFGHKTLTDWRAICIFEKCERFFTLPGGSKGGVGKSLFSFALVDYLLSRNANALLVDTDTDNPDVFKAHKDLALPNLLCRLNSLDDADGWADLLDTVQNYPDYAVVINAAARTKTSTTSYGDIMKEALREMRRELTVFWIINRHRDSIELLHSFQEVFTDVPIHVCRNLYFGEARRFDMYNSSKAREAVEKNGMTLDFPAVGNRVADWLYSRRMSIRAAQPEMPFGTRAELQRWRGVCAKMFDSALGEAS
;
A
#
# COMPACT_ATOMS: atom_id res chain seq x y z
N MET A 1 41.42 24.45 17.59
CA MET A 1 40.19 24.17 18.39
C MET A 1 39.18 23.54 17.44
N PHE A 2 39.24 22.24 17.23
CA PHE A 2 38.34 21.51 16.34
C PHE A 2 37.26 20.85 17.20
N GLY A 3 36.02 21.33 17.04
CA GLY A 3 34.86 20.81 17.74
C GLY A 3 34.51 19.40 17.26
N HIS A 4 34.47 18.45 18.17
CA HIS A 4 33.93 17.14 17.99
C HIS A 4 32.41 17.22 17.61
N LYS A 5 32.05 16.88 16.37
CA LYS A 5 30.70 16.51 16.04
C LYS A 5 30.45 15.10 16.58
N THR A 6 29.56 15.00 17.54
CA THR A 6 29.13 13.80 18.20
C THR A 6 28.41 12.88 17.20
N LEU A 7 28.87 11.65 17.12
CA LEU A 7 28.27 10.49 16.46
C LEU A 7 26.92 10.12 17.11
N THR A 8 25.83 10.73 16.70
CA THR A 8 24.48 10.41 17.23
C THR A 8 23.38 10.38 16.18
N ASP A 9 23.70 10.21 14.89
CA ASP A 9 22.65 10.26 13.85
C ASP A 9 22.62 9.05 12.88
N TRP A 10 23.32 7.98 13.19
CA TRP A 10 23.34 6.79 12.30
C TRP A 10 22.08 5.91 12.39
N ARG A 11 21.29 6.04 13.45
CA ARG A 11 20.06 5.25 13.62
C ARG A 11 18.88 5.76 12.79
N ALA A 12 18.80 7.06 12.54
CA ALA A 12 17.78 7.65 11.70
C ALA A 12 17.97 7.29 10.21
N ILE A 13 19.21 7.14 9.76
CA ILE A 13 19.56 6.83 8.36
C ILE A 13 19.20 5.36 8.00
N CYS A 14 19.38 4.41 8.93
CA CYS A 14 19.04 3.01 8.68
C CYS A 14 17.54 2.74 8.50
N ILE A 15 16.67 3.59 9.05
CA ILE A 15 15.22 3.48 8.95
C ILE A 15 14.74 3.84 7.54
N PHE A 16 15.37 4.82 6.92
CA PHE A 16 15.07 5.25 5.55
C PHE A 16 15.48 4.21 4.51
N GLU A 17 16.61 3.53 4.67
CA GLU A 17 17.08 2.49 3.74
C GLU A 17 16.11 1.31 3.61
N LYS A 18 15.33 0.98 4.65
CA LYS A 18 14.33 -0.10 4.55
C LYS A 18 13.09 0.30 3.78
N CYS A 19 12.55 1.51 4.00
CA CYS A 19 11.35 1.96 3.29
C CYS A 19 11.59 2.14 1.78
N GLU A 20 12.77 2.54 1.36
CA GLU A 20 13.14 2.78 -0.04
C GLU A 20 13.20 1.49 -0.88
N ARG A 21 13.31 0.32 -0.24
CA ARG A 21 13.36 -0.98 -0.93
C ARG A 21 12.00 -1.61 -1.17
N PHE A 22 10.94 -1.09 -0.56
CA PHE A 22 9.63 -1.69 -0.68
C PHE A 22 8.94 -1.35 -2.00
N PHE A 23 8.45 -2.41 -2.62
CA PHE A 23 7.51 -2.36 -3.72
C PHE A 23 6.21 -2.96 -3.20
N THR A 24 5.20 -2.12 -2.94
CA THR A 24 3.97 -2.56 -2.30
C THR A 24 2.83 -2.63 -3.30
N LEU A 25 2.12 -3.75 -3.29
CA LEU A 25 0.97 -4.00 -4.14
C LEU A 25 -0.28 -4.20 -3.27
N PRO A 26 -1.13 -3.19 -3.07
CA PRO A 26 -2.45 -3.38 -2.50
C PRO A 26 -3.33 -4.19 -3.45
N GLY A 27 -3.41 -5.49 -3.22
CA GLY A 27 -4.25 -6.43 -3.96
C GLY A 27 -5.64 -6.58 -3.34
N GLY A 28 -6.54 -7.27 -4.02
CA GLY A 28 -7.87 -7.57 -3.52
C GLY A 28 -8.82 -8.03 -4.62
N SER A 29 -9.85 -8.75 -4.23
CA SER A 29 -10.65 -9.60 -5.12
C SER A 29 -11.58 -8.88 -6.09
N LYS A 30 -12.10 -7.71 -5.71
CA LYS A 30 -13.14 -7.00 -6.50
C LYS A 30 -13.04 -5.49 -6.27
N GLY A 31 -13.77 -4.73 -7.10
CA GLY A 31 -14.05 -3.33 -6.82
C GLY A 31 -14.71 -3.17 -5.44
N GLY A 32 -14.41 -2.09 -4.73
CA GLY A 32 -15.04 -1.76 -3.47
C GLY A 32 -14.50 -2.45 -2.21
N VAL A 33 -13.47 -3.29 -2.27
CA VAL A 33 -12.88 -3.90 -1.06
C VAL A 33 -12.03 -2.93 -0.22
N GLY A 34 -11.71 -1.74 -0.75
CA GLY A 34 -10.98 -0.70 -0.03
C GLY A 34 -9.53 -0.51 -0.44
N LYS A 35 -9.09 -1.02 -1.61
CA LYS A 35 -7.73 -0.86 -2.11
C LYS A 35 -7.28 0.60 -2.19
N SER A 36 -8.09 1.45 -2.82
CA SER A 36 -7.78 2.88 -2.95
C SER A 36 -7.63 3.55 -1.59
N LEU A 37 -8.52 3.28 -0.62
CA LEU A 37 -8.39 3.83 0.74
C LEU A 37 -7.12 3.34 1.43
N PHE A 38 -6.78 2.08 1.23
CA PHE A 38 -5.53 1.52 1.74
C PHE A 38 -4.31 2.23 1.13
N SER A 39 -4.33 2.46 -0.20
CA SER A 39 -3.27 3.22 -0.89
C SER A 39 -3.16 4.66 -0.38
N PHE A 40 -4.29 5.34 -0.11
CA PHE A 40 -4.28 6.65 0.55
C PHE A 40 -3.56 6.60 1.91
N ALA A 41 -3.90 5.60 2.73
CA ALA A 41 -3.31 5.43 4.06
C ALA A 41 -1.80 5.12 3.98
N LEU A 42 -1.40 4.26 3.05
CA LEU A 42 0.00 3.86 2.89
C LEU A 42 0.88 5.00 2.38
N VAL A 43 0.40 5.76 1.37
CA VAL A 43 1.12 6.95 0.89
C VAL A 43 1.25 7.99 2.01
N ASP A 44 0.17 8.26 2.75
CA ASP A 44 0.22 9.20 3.88
C ASP A 44 1.17 8.73 4.99
N TYR A 45 1.19 7.42 5.28
CA TYR A 45 2.12 6.82 6.22
C TYR A 45 3.58 7.04 5.80
N LEU A 46 3.94 6.71 4.56
CA LEU A 46 5.29 6.91 4.03
C LEU A 46 5.71 8.39 4.09
N LEU A 47 4.85 9.28 3.63
CA LEU A 47 5.10 10.72 3.68
C LEU A 47 5.21 11.25 5.11
N SER A 48 4.49 10.69 6.08
CA SER A 48 4.58 11.06 7.49
C SER A 48 5.92 10.65 8.13
N ARG A 49 6.57 9.66 7.54
CA ARG A 49 7.92 9.19 7.90
C ARG A 49 9.03 9.89 7.11
N ASN A 50 8.70 10.93 6.33
CA ASN A 50 9.60 11.63 5.39
C ASN A 50 10.23 10.71 4.34
N ALA A 51 9.65 9.54 4.07
CA ALA A 51 10.10 8.67 2.99
C ALA A 51 9.74 9.27 1.62
N ASN A 52 10.55 8.97 0.62
CA ASN A 52 10.21 9.23 -0.77
C ASN A 52 9.19 8.19 -1.23
N ALA A 53 8.10 8.62 -1.83
CA ALA A 53 7.03 7.73 -2.30
C ALA A 53 6.78 7.92 -3.80
N LEU A 54 6.80 6.83 -4.55
CA LEU A 54 6.34 6.74 -5.93
C LEU A 54 4.98 6.05 -5.93
N LEU A 55 3.92 6.81 -6.13
CA LEU A 55 2.57 6.30 -6.30
C LEU A 55 2.32 6.00 -7.77
N VAL A 56 2.01 4.75 -8.07
CA VAL A 56 1.56 4.32 -9.39
C VAL A 56 0.12 3.85 -9.31
N ASP A 57 -0.80 4.58 -9.92
CA ASP A 57 -2.19 4.17 -10.03
C ASP A 57 -2.41 3.42 -11.34
N THR A 58 -2.87 2.18 -11.26
CA THR A 58 -3.07 1.34 -12.45
C THR A 58 -4.55 1.22 -12.85
N ASP A 59 -5.46 1.84 -12.10
CA ASP A 59 -6.86 1.95 -12.47
C ASP A 59 -7.07 3.18 -13.38
N THR A 60 -6.73 3.03 -14.66
CA THR A 60 -6.81 4.12 -15.64
C THR A 60 -8.22 4.61 -15.90
N ASP A 61 -9.23 3.81 -15.64
CA ASP A 61 -10.63 4.20 -15.79
C ASP A 61 -11.07 5.10 -14.63
N ASN A 62 -10.70 4.74 -13.40
CA ASN A 62 -11.05 5.48 -12.19
C ASN A 62 -9.82 5.75 -11.31
N PRO A 63 -8.86 6.57 -11.76
CA PRO A 63 -7.61 6.80 -11.07
C PRO A 63 -7.79 7.77 -9.89
N ASP A 64 -8.60 7.40 -8.91
CA ASP A 64 -8.96 8.29 -7.82
C ASP A 64 -7.78 8.59 -6.89
N VAL A 65 -6.86 7.62 -6.71
CA VAL A 65 -5.67 7.81 -5.88
C VAL A 65 -4.70 8.77 -6.59
N PHE A 66 -4.47 8.58 -7.88
CA PHE A 66 -3.65 9.48 -8.68
C PHE A 66 -4.22 10.91 -8.70
N LYS A 67 -5.53 11.06 -8.99
CA LYS A 67 -6.20 12.37 -9.04
C LYS A 67 -6.10 13.13 -7.73
N ALA A 68 -6.14 12.44 -6.60
CA ALA A 68 -6.06 13.05 -5.27
C ALA A 68 -4.63 13.49 -4.90
N HIS A 69 -3.60 12.93 -5.53
CA HIS A 69 -2.20 13.15 -5.13
C HIS A 69 -1.37 13.91 -6.17
N LYS A 70 -1.73 13.88 -7.46
CA LYS A 70 -0.92 14.39 -8.57
C LYS A 70 -0.55 15.87 -8.47
N ASP A 71 -1.43 16.66 -7.85
CA ASP A 71 -1.27 18.12 -7.73
C ASP A 71 -0.62 18.52 -6.38
N LEU A 72 -0.22 17.56 -5.56
CA LEU A 72 0.55 17.83 -4.34
C LEU A 72 1.99 18.19 -4.70
N ALA A 73 2.35 19.45 -4.49
CA ALA A 73 3.72 19.92 -4.71
C ALA A 73 4.64 19.49 -3.54
N LEU A 74 4.86 18.18 -3.39
CA LEU A 74 5.73 17.61 -2.37
C LEU A 74 7.01 17.07 -3.02
N PRO A 75 8.20 17.45 -2.53
CA PRO A 75 9.47 17.04 -3.13
C PRO A 75 9.72 15.52 -3.03
N ASN A 76 9.09 14.88 -2.06
CA ASN A 76 9.22 13.44 -1.78
C ASN A 76 8.01 12.61 -2.23
N LEU A 77 7.18 13.13 -3.14
CA LEU A 77 6.07 12.38 -3.74
C LEU A 77 6.10 12.50 -5.26
N LEU A 78 6.13 11.36 -5.92
CA LEU A 78 5.90 11.25 -7.36
C LEU A 78 4.63 10.45 -7.61
N CYS A 79 3.84 10.89 -8.58
CA CYS A 79 2.62 10.19 -8.98
C CYS A 79 2.68 9.85 -10.46
N ARG A 80 2.30 8.62 -10.79
CA ARG A 80 2.21 8.11 -12.17
C ARG A 80 0.87 7.42 -12.37
N LEU A 81 0.36 7.52 -13.58
CA LEU A 81 -0.75 6.71 -14.07
C LEU A 81 -0.17 5.75 -15.09
N ASN A 82 -0.41 4.45 -14.91
CA ASN A 82 0.18 3.43 -15.77
C ASN A 82 -0.80 2.25 -15.87
N SER A 83 -1.17 1.83 -17.10
CA SER A 83 -1.94 0.59 -17.27
C SER A 83 -1.03 -0.63 -17.13
N LEU A 84 -1.52 -1.69 -16.53
CA LEU A 84 -0.86 -3.00 -16.50
C LEU A 84 -1.62 -4.05 -17.32
N ASP A 85 -2.37 -3.63 -18.33
CA ASP A 85 -3.18 -4.52 -19.15
C ASP A 85 -2.35 -5.26 -20.23
N ASP A 86 -1.20 -4.72 -20.59
CA ASP A 86 -0.31 -5.25 -21.63
C ASP A 86 1.18 -5.25 -21.22
N ALA A 87 2.04 -5.77 -22.10
CA ALA A 87 3.47 -5.87 -21.88
C ALA A 87 4.18 -4.51 -21.78
N ASP A 88 3.73 -3.55 -22.57
CA ASP A 88 4.35 -2.23 -22.62
C ASP A 88 4.11 -1.49 -21.30
N GLY A 89 2.91 -1.60 -20.73
CA GLY A 89 2.61 -1.03 -19.41
C GLY A 89 3.44 -1.65 -18.29
N TRP A 90 3.74 -2.94 -18.34
CA TRP A 90 4.65 -3.58 -17.38
C TRP A 90 6.10 -3.12 -17.57
N ALA A 91 6.56 -2.97 -18.81
CA ALA A 91 7.90 -2.43 -19.10
C ALA A 91 8.01 -0.98 -18.57
N ASP A 92 7.06 -0.12 -18.90
CA ASP A 92 7.02 1.27 -18.43
C ASP A 92 7.04 1.38 -16.90
N LEU A 93 6.33 0.48 -16.19
CA LEU A 93 6.38 0.41 -14.73
C LEU A 93 7.79 0.11 -14.24
N LEU A 94 8.43 -0.94 -14.79
CA LEU A 94 9.76 -1.36 -14.35
C LEU A 94 10.81 -0.30 -14.65
N ASP A 95 10.77 0.33 -15.84
CA ASP A 95 11.65 1.45 -16.19
C ASP A 95 11.46 2.64 -15.24
N THR A 96 10.21 2.94 -14.91
CA THR A 96 9.90 3.99 -13.93
C THR A 96 10.50 3.64 -12.56
N VAL A 97 10.32 2.42 -12.08
CA VAL A 97 10.84 1.97 -10.79
C VAL A 97 12.37 1.99 -10.75
N GLN A 98 13.03 1.61 -11.85
CA GLN A 98 14.49 1.65 -11.97
C GLN A 98 15.04 3.08 -11.88
N ASN A 99 14.34 4.05 -12.46
CA ASN A 99 14.76 5.46 -12.47
C ASN A 99 14.62 6.16 -11.11
N TYR A 100 13.90 5.56 -10.15
CA TYR A 100 13.68 6.10 -8.81
C TYR A 100 14.09 5.10 -7.71
N PRO A 101 15.41 4.78 -7.61
CA PRO A 101 15.90 3.74 -6.68
C PRO A 101 15.63 4.06 -5.21
N ASP A 102 15.56 5.33 -4.85
CA ASP A 102 15.40 5.81 -3.47
C ASP A 102 13.93 6.08 -3.08
N TYR A 103 12.98 5.59 -3.89
CA TYR A 103 11.54 5.76 -3.64
C TYR A 103 10.89 4.44 -3.23
N ALA A 104 10.12 4.46 -2.16
CA ALA A 104 9.16 3.39 -1.86
C ALA A 104 8.04 3.40 -2.90
N VAL A 105 7.80 2.28 -3.55
CA VAL A 105 6.80 2.19 -4.62
C VAL A 105 5.47 1.69 -4.05
N VAL A 106 4.41 2.43 -4.31
CA VAL A 106 3.03 2.05 -3.95
C VAL A 106 2.21 1.91 -5.23
N ILE A 107 1.78 0.69 -5.55
CA ILE A 107 0.95 0.43 -6.72
C ILE A 107 -0.52 0.28 -6.30
N ASN A 108 -1.37 1.24 -6.66
CA ASN A 108 -2.81 1.06 -6.51
C ASN A 108 -3.33 0.17 -7.65
N ALA A 109 -3.52 -1.13 -7.35
CA ALA A 109 -3.89 -2.11 -8.37
C ALA A 109 -5.36 -2.01 -8.79
N ALA A 110 -5.61 -1.92 -10.10
CA ALA A 110 -6.94 -2.03 -10.68
C ALA A 110 -7.57 -3.41 -10.35
N ALA A 111 -8.89 -3.45 -10.24
CA ALA A 111 -9.60 -4.71 -9.96
C ALA A 111 -9.44 -5.76 -11.08
N ARG A 112 -9.08 -5.35 -12.30
CA ARG A 112 -8.96 -6.18 -13.51
C ARG A 112 -7.59 -6.79 -13.74
N THR A 113 -6.57 -6.39 -13.00
CA THR A 113 -5.15 -6.75 -13.21
C THR A 113 -4.85 -8.26 -13.02
N LYS A 114 -5.86 -9.10 -12.83
CA LYS A 114 -5.71 -10.52 -12.47
C LYS A 114 -4.92 -11.33 -13.52
N THR A 115 -5.30 -11.23 -14.79
CA THR A 115 -4.68 -12.03 -15.87
C THR A 115 -3.27 -11.57 -16.17
N SER A 116 -3.04 -10.26 -16.20
CA SER A 116 -1.73 -9.69 -16.47
C SER A 116 -0.74 -9.94 -15.32
N THR A 117 -1.16 -9.84 -14.07
CA THR A 117 -0.32 -10.15 -12.91
C THR A 117 0.17 -11.60 -12.93
N THR A 118 -0.67 -12.54 -13.37
CA THR A 118 -0.27 -13.94 -13.52
C THR A 118 0.75 -14.12 -14.66
N SER A 119 0.56 -13.43 -15.78
CA SER A 119 1.43 -13.53 -16.95
C SER A 119 2.79 -12.85 -16.78
N TYR A 120 2.85 -11.73 -16.06
CA TYR A 120 4.06 -10.91 -15.90
C TYR A 120 4.69 -11.00 -14.51
N GLY A 121 4.09 -11.76 -13.59
CA GLY A 121 4.56 -11.87 -12.21
C GLY A 121 6.00 -12.36 -12.07
N ASP A 122 6.41 -13.32 -12.87
CA ASP A 122 7.78 -13.83 -12.84
C ASP A 122 8.79 -12.81 -13.36
N ILE A 123 8.45 -12.09 -14.44
CA ILE A 123 9.29 -11.02 -15.00
C ILE A 123 9.44 -9.91 -13.96
N MET A 124 8.37 -9.52 -13.31
CA MET A 124 8.40 -8.51 -12.24
C MET A 124 9.29 -8.97 -11.07
N LYS A 125 9.14 -10.21 -10.61
CA LYS A 125 9.97 -10.73 -9.51
C LYS A 125 11.45 -10.70 -9.84
N GLU A 126 11.83 -11.11 -11.06
CA GLU A 126 13.22 -11.10 -11.50
C GLU A 126 13.78 -9.67 -11.59
N ALA A 127 13.04 -8.74 -12.22
CA ALA A 127 13.42 -7.34 -12.31
C ALA A 127 13.59 -6.69 -10.93
N LEU A 128 12.69 -6.98 -9.98
CA LEU A 128 12.80 -6.45 -8.60
C LEU A 128 14.03 -7.01 -7.88
N ARG A 129 14.38 -8.28 -8.08
CA ARG A 129 15.61 -8.87 -7.54
C ARG A 129 16.86 -8.18 -8.10
N GLU A 130 16.89 -7.93 -9.41
CA GLU A 130 17.98 -7.23 -10.07
C GLU A 130 18.15 -5.81 -9.53
N MET A 131 17.02 -5.11 -9.28
CA MET A 131 16.99 -3.79 -8.66
C MET A 131 17.22 -3.82 -7.13
N ARG A 132 17.38 -5.02 -6.51
CA ARG A 132 17.49 -5.23 -5.05
C ARG A 132 16.31 -4.67 -4.27
N ARG A 133 15.10 -4.81 -4.82
CA ARG A 133 13.85 -4.38 -4.18
C ARG A 133 13.10 -5.56 -3.62
N GLU A 134 12.42 -5.34 -2.50
CA GLU A 134 11.58 -6.33 -1.85
C GLU A 134 10.12 -6.09 -2.22
N LEU A 135 9.47 -7.10 -2.79
CA LEU A 135 8.03 -7.07 -3.05
C LEU A 135 7.28 -7.43 -1.77
N THR A 136 6.39 -6.57 -1.32
CA THR A 136 5.45 -6.83 -0.24
C THR A 136 4.03 -6.65 -0.74
N VAL A 137 3.17 -7.62 -0.51
CA VAL A 137 1.78 -7.58 -0.94
C VAL A 137 0.87 -7.36 0.26
N PHE A 138 0.02 -6.34 0.19
CA PHE A 138 -1.09 -6.15 1.11
C PHE A 138 -2.39 -6.57 0.43
N TRP A 139 -2.93 -7.71 0.82
CA TRP A 139 -4.14 -8.27 0.23
C TRP A 139 -5.37 -7.88 1.05
N ILE A 140 -6.14 -6.92 0.54
CA ILE A 140 -7.32 -6.40 1.23
C ILE A 140 -8.51 -7.34 0.99
N ILE A 141 -9.14 -7.79 2.06
CA ILE A 141 -10.30 -8.68 2.01
C ILE A 141 -11.54 -8.05 2.62
N ASN A 142 -12.69 -8.44 2.05
CA ASN A 142 -14.00 -8.36 2.68
C ASN A 142 -14.39 -9.75 3.25
N ARG A 143 -15.66 -9.90 3.63
CA ARG A 143 -16.17 -11.16 4.21
C ARG A 143 -16.63 -12.19 3.16
N HIS A 144 -16.50 -11.89 1.86
CA HIS A 144 -16.99 -12.76 0.79
C HIS A 144 -15.95 -13.83 0.41
N ARG A 145 -16.47 -14.97 -0.02
CA ARG A 145 -15.70 -16.14 -0.46
C ARG A 145 -14.71 -15.81 -1.57
N ASP A 146 -15.12 -15.00 -2.54
CA ASP A 146 -14.29 -14.61 -3.68
C ASP A 146 -12.94 -13.97 -3.24
N SER A 147 -12.92 -13.27 -2.09
CA SER A 147 -11.68 -12.69 -1.57
C SER A 147 -10.62 -13.74 -1.24
N ILE A 148 -11.07 -14.91 -0.77
CA ILE A 148 -10.19 -16.02 -0.36
C ILE A 148 -9.77 -16.85 -1.57
N GLU A 149 -10.69 -17.13 -2.48
CA GLU A 149 -10.40 -17.89 -3.71
C GLU A 149 -9.36 -17.17 -4.57
N LEU A 150 -9.48 -15.86 -4.67
CA LEU A 150 -8.52 -15.05 -5.42
C LEU A 150 -7.16 -14.90 -4.70
N LEU A 151 -7.16 -14.86 -3.38
CA LEU A 151 -5.93 -14.92 -2.59
C LEU A 151 -5.18 -16.22 -2.85
N HIS A 152 -5.90 -17.36 -2.86
CA HIS A 152 -5.30 -18.66 -3.14
C HIS A 152 -4.64 -18.69 -4.53
N SER A 153 -5.36 -18.24 -5.57
CA SER A 153 -4.80 -18.15 -6.93
C SER A 153 -3.59 -17.23 -7.02
N PHE A 154 -3.55 -16.16 -6.24
CA PHE A 154 -2.41 -15.25 -6.17
C PHE A 154 -1.20 -15.91 -5.49
N GLN A 155 -1.42 -16.64 -4.39
CA GLN A 155 -0.38 -17.36 -3.67
C GLN A 155 0.30 -18.45 -4.52
N GLU A 156 -0.41 -19.06 -5.47
CA GLU A 156 0.16 -20.05 -6.40
C GLU A 156 1.23 -19.45 -7.33
N VAL A 157 1.11 -18.16 -7.66
CA VAL A 157 2.06 -17.43 -8.51
C VAL A 157 3.18 -16.80 -7.69
N PHE A 158 2.86 -16.27 -6.51
CA PHE A 158 3.77 -15.51 -5.64
C PHE A 158 4.09 -16.29 -4.36
N THR A 159 4.72 -17.47 -4.51
CA THR A 159 5.01 -18.41 -3.41
C THR A 159 6.00 -17.84 -2.38
N ASP A 160 6.98 -17.03 -2.84
CA ASP A 160 8.10 -16.56 -2.01
C ASP A 160 7.95 -15.10 -1.56
N VAL A 161 6.82 -14.48 -1.89
CA VAL A 161 6.55 -13.08 -1.57
C VAL A 161 5.79 -12.97 -0.26
N PRO A 162 6.20 -12.09 0.67
CA PRO A 162 5.41 -11.79 1.86
C PRO A 162 4.05 -11.22 1.48
N ILE A 163 2.97 -11.91 1.88
CA ILE A 163 1.60 -11.46 1.67
C ILE A 163 0.99 -11.17 3.04
N HIS A 164 0.66 -9.91 3.29
CA HIS A 164 -0.08 -9.50 4.47
C HIS A 164 -1.56 -9.39 4.11
N VAL A 165 -2.41 -10.19 4.73
CA VAL A 165 -3.86 -10.11 4.52
C VAL A 165 -4.46 -9.08 5.45
N CYS A 166 -5.11 -8.07 4.86
CA CYS A 166 -5.75 -6.97 5.59
C CYS A 166 -7.27 -7.16 5.61
N ARG A 167 -7.82 -7.56 6.75
CA ARG A 167 -9.28 -7.58 6.97
C ARG A 167 -9.77 -6.15 7.03
N ASN A 168 -10.55 -5.72 6.04
CA ASN A 168 -11.10 -4.37 6.07
C ASN A 168 -12.29 -4.31 7.04
N LEU A 169 -12.06 -3.71 8.19
CA LEU A 169 -13.05 -3.63 9.28
C LEU A 169 -14.29 -2.78 8.95
N TYR A 170 -14.31 -2.11 7.80
CA TYR A 170 -15.55 -1.54 7.26
C TYR A 170 -16.64 -2.59 7.04
N PHE A 171 -16.25 -3.83 6.70
CA PHE A 171 -17.18 -4.94 6.49
C PHE A 171 -17.55 -5.70 7.78
N GLY A 172 -17.03 -5.30 8.92
CA GLY A 172 -17.32 -5.87 10.23
C GLY A 172 -16.09 -6.13 11.07
N GLU A 173 -16.30 -6.50 12.32
CA GLU A 173 -15.22 -6.83 13.25
C GLU A 173 -14.39 -8.03 12.77
N ALA A 174 -13.13 -8.10 13.19
CA ALA A 174 -12.16 -9.15 12.83
C ALA A 174 -12.71 -10.58 12.98
N ARG A 175 -13.46 -10.84 14.05
CA ARG A 175 -14.10 -12.15 14.30
C ARG A 175 -15.14 -12.56 13.25
N ARG A 176 -15.71 -11.61 12.51
CA ARG A 176 -16.73 -11.86 11.47
C ARG A 176 -16.16 -12.25 10.11
N PHE A 177 -14.86 -12.36 9.99
CA PHE A 177 -14.18 -12.87 8.79
C PHE A 177 -14.00 -14.40 8.87
N ASP A 178 -15.04 -15.12 9.32
CA ASP A 178 -15.01 -16.55 9.67
C ASP A 178 -14.41 -17.40 8.55
N MET A 179 -14.82 -17.15 7.30
CA MET A 179 -14.31 -17.88 6.13
C MET A 179 -12.80 -17.77 5.98
N TYR A 180 -12.23 -16.59 6.21
CA TYR A 180 -10.79 -16.41 6.17
C TYR A 180 -10.13 -16.93 7.45
N ASN A 181 -10.69 -16.59 8.61
CA ASN A 181 -10.11 -16.92 9.91
C ASN A 181 -9.91 -18.43 10.13
N SER A 182 -10.78 -19.26 9.52
CA SER A 182 -10.73 -20.72 9.59
C SER A 182 -10.16 -21.39 8.32
N SER A 183 -9.55 -20.61 7.41
CA SER A 183 -9.10 -21.13 6.12
C SER A 183 -7.64 -21.58 6.13
N LYS A 184 -7.32 -22.54 5.28
CA LYS A 184 -5.94 -22.92 4.96
C LYS A 184 -5.15 -21.76 4.32
N ALA A 185 -5.86 -20.81 3.65
CA ALA A 185 -5.22 -19.63 3.09
C ALA A 185 -4.60 -18.74 4.19
N ARG A 186 -5.26 -18.61 5.35
CA ARG A 186 -4.69 -17.92 6.50
C ARG A 186 -3.42 -18.63 7.01
N GLU A 187 -3.48 -19.95 7.18
CA GLU A 187 -2.31 -20.73 7.63
C GLU A 187 -1.12 -20.56 6.66
N ALA A 188 -1.39 -20.48 5.36
CA ALA A 188 -0.36 -20.25 4.36
C ALA A 188 0.21 -18.82 4.43
N VAL A 189 -0.65 -17.81 4.61
CA VAL A 189 -0.24 -16.41 4.78
C VAL A 189 0.67 -16.25 6.00
N GLU A 190 0.28 -16.80 7.15
CA GLU A 190 0.98 -16.60 8.42
C GLU A 190 2.35 -17.33 8.50
N LYS A 191 2.75 -18.05 7.44
CA LYS A 191 4.12 -18.62 7.33
C LYS A 191 5.16 -17.57 6.94
N ASN A 192 4.81 -16.59 6.12
CA ASN A 192 5.73 -15.59 5.56
C ASN A 192 5.17 -14.17 5.57
N GLY A 193 3.95 -13.99 6.05
CA GLY A 193 3.23 -12.72 6.13
C GLY A 193 2.43 -12.63 7.42
N MET A 194 1.46 -11.74 7.45
CA MET A 194 0.66 -11.46 8.64
C MET A 194 -0.82 -11.30 8.30
N THR A 195 -1.68 -11.57 9.26
CA THR A 195 -3.09 -11.13 9.24
C THR A 195 -3.20 -9.80 9.98
N LEU A 196 -3.63 -8.77 9.27
CA LEU A 196 -3.74 -7.39 9.77
C LEU A 196 -5.21 -6.94 9.78
N ASP A 197 -5.51 -5.94 10.61
CA ASP A 197 -6.82 -5.32 10.67
C ASP A 197 -6.73 -3.88 10.13
N PHE A 198 -7.26 -3.66 8.92
CA PHE A 198 -7.35 -2.34 8.34
C PHE A 198 -8.57 -1.62 8.93
N PRO A 199 -8.38 -0.54 9.69
CA PRO A 199 -9.45 0.09 10.45
C PRO A 199 -10.49 0.76 9.55
N ALA A 200 -11.76 0.65 9.92
CA ALA A 200 -12.82 1.43 9.29
C ALA A 200 -12.59 2.92 9.55
N VAL A 201 -12.78 3.73 8.53
CA VAL A 201 -12.78 5.19 8.61
C VAL A 201 -14.21 5.71 8.75
N GLY A 202 -14.39 6.79 9.50
CA GLY A 202 -15.71 7.42 9.63
C GLY A 202 -16.19 8.01 8.29
N ASN A 203 -17.50 7.91 8.03
CA ASN A 203 -18.10 8.34 6.76
C ASN A 203 -17.74 9.80 6.40
N ARG A 204 -17.74 10.71 7.38
CA ARG A 204 -17.38 12.12 7.15
C ARG A 204 -15.95 12.28 6.62
N VAL A 205 -15.01 11.46 7.09
CA VAL A 205 -13.63 11.45 6.59
C VAL A 205 -13.58 10.86 5.18
N ALA A 206 -14.27 9.73 4.96
CA ALA A 206 -14.35 9.09 3.65
C ALA A 206 -14.91 10.04 2.58
N ASP A 207 -15.94 10.83 2.91
CA ASP A 207 -16.54 11.82 2.01
C ASP A 207 -15.52 12.90 1.58
N TRP A 208 -14.65 13.34 2.49
CA TRP A 208 -13.59 14.29 2.14
C TRP A 208 -12.59 13.69 1.16
N LEU A 209 -12.19 12.44 1.35
CA LEU A 209 -11.19 11.79 0.51
C LEU A 209 -11.74 11.43 -0.88
N TYR A 210 -12.95 10.84 -0.93
CA TYR A 210 -13.54 10.35 -2.17
C TYR A 210 -14.34 11.41 -2.92
N SER A 211 -15.31 12.06 -2.28
CA SER A 211 -16.21 12.97 -2.97
C SER A 211 -15.50 14.26 -3.42
N ARG A 212 -14.48 14.69 -2.66
CA ARG A 212 -13.68 15.87 -3.00
C ARG A 212 -12.37 15.52 -3.69
N ARG A 213 -12.04 14.21 -3.82
CA ARG A 213 -10.80 13.72 -4.43
C ARG A 213 -9.56 14.37 -3.83
N MET A 214 -9.50 14.41 -2.51
CA MET A 214 -8.40 15.01 -1.77
C MET A 214 -7.53 13.93 -1.12
N SER A 215 -6.23 14.09 -1.19
CA SER A 215 -5.32 13.29 -0.36
C SER A 215 -5.53 13.61 1.12
N ILE A 216 -5.09 12.71 1.99
CA ILE A 216 -5.18 12.90 3.45
C ILE A 216 -4.50 14.21 3.87
N ARG A 217 -3.33 14.52 3.29
CA ARG A 217 -2.59 15.75 3.58
C ARG A 217 -3.34 17.02 3.17
N ALA A 218 -3.93 17.02 1.98
CA ALA A 218 -4.68 18.17 1.48
C ALA A 218 -5.99 18.37 2.26
N ALA A 219 -6.68 17.28 2.56
CA ALA A 219 -7.98 17.33 3.23
C ALA A 219 -7.88 17.73 4.72
N GLN A 220 -6.83 17.30 5.40
CA GLN A 220 -6.68 17.50 6.85
C GLN A 220 -6.84 18.95 7.32
N PRO A 221 -6.17 19.97 6.73
CA PRO A 221 -6.31 21.37 7.18
C PRO A 221 -7.70 21.95 6.92
N GLU A 222 -8.41 21.45 5.92
CA GLU A 222 -9.74 21.94 5.52
C GLU A 222 -10.87 21.30 6.31
N MET A 223 -10.61 20.16 6.97
CA MET A 223 -11.63 19.44 7.73
C MET A 223 -12.07 20.20 9.00
N PRO A 224 -13.37 20.17 9.36
CA PRO A 224 -13.85 20.58 10.65
C PRO A 224 -13.12 19.84 11.78
N PHE A 225 -12.99 20.47 12.95
CA PHE A 225 -12.20 19.95 14.07
C PHE A 225 -12.50 18.50 14.43
N GLY A 226 -13.79 18.14 14.59
CA GLY A 226 -14.18 16.77 14.95
C GLY A 226 -13.83 15.74 13.86
N THR A 227 -14.03 16.09 12.59
CA THR A 227 -13.66 15.22 11.44
C THR A 227 -12.14 15.05 11.35
N ARG A 228 -11.40 16.12 11.59
CA ARG A 228 -9.93 16.09 11.63
C ARG A 228 -9.41 15.24 12.79
N ALA A 229 -10.03 15.33 13.97
CA ALA A 229 -9.65 14.50 15.12
C ALA A 229 -9.89 13.00 14.83
N GLU A 230 -11.00 12.65 14.18
CA GLU A 230 -11.27 11.27 13.73
C GLU A 230 -10.25 10.80 12.67
N LEU A 231 -9.91 11.65 11.70
CA LEU A 231 -8.86 11.33 10.75
C LEU A 231 -7.52 11.05 11.46
N GLN A 232 -7.13 11.86 12.44
CA GLN A 232 -5.87 11.66 13.19
C GLN A 232 -5.89 10.34 13.97
N ARG A 233 -7.02 10.01 14.62
CA ARG A 233 -7.19 8.72 15.28
C ARG A 233 -7.01 7.56 14.32
N TRP A 234 -7.69 7.62 13.17
CA TRP A 234 -7.62 6.59 12.13
C TRP A 234 -6.20 6.43 11.56
N ARG A 235 -5.52 7.55 11.24
CA ARG A 235 -4.11 7.56 10.79
C ARG A 235 -3.19 6.88 11.79
N GLY A 236 -3.36 7.16 13.09
CA GLY A 236 -2.56 6.53 14.15
C GLY A 236 -2.75 5.02 14.22
N VAL A 237 -3.96 4.51 13.97
CA VAL A 237 -4.21 3.06 13.91
C VAL A 237 -3.61 2.45 12.65
N CYS A 238 -3.75 3.11 11.49
CA CYS A 238 -3.11 2.66 10.25
C CYS A 238 -1.57 2.62 10.39
N ALA A 239 -0.98 3.65 11.00
CA ALA A 239 0.47 3.69 11.20
C ALA A 239 0.97 2.50 12.01
N LYS A 240 0.32 2.16 13.12
CA LYS A 240 0.67 0.97 13.92
C LYS A 240 0.55 -0.33 13.12
N MET A 241 -0.47 -0.44 12.27
CA MET A 241 -0.65 -1.60 11.38
C MET A 241 0.51 -1.69 10.38
N PHE A 242 0.91 -0.58 9.76
CA PHE A 242 2.04 -0.56 8.83
C PHE A 242 3.37 -0.80 9.54
N ASP A 243 3.59 -0.22 10.72
CA ASP A 243 4.79 -0.48 11.54
C ASP A 243 4.95 -1.98 11.82
N SER A 244 3.86 -2.69 12.13
CA SER A 244 3.92 -4.14 12.38
C SER A 244 4.26 -4.97 11.15
N ALA A 245 3.88 -4.52 9.95
CA ALA A 245 4.10 -5.25 8.69
C ALA A 245 5.43 -4.92 8.03
N LEU A 246 5.85 -3.66 8.09
CA LEU A 246 7.04 -3.14 7.41
C LEU A 246 8.27 -3.08 8.34
N GLY A 247 8.08 -3.41 9.60
CA GLY A 247 9.08 -3.25 10.67
C GLY A 247 9.02 -1.84 11.27
N GLU A 248 9.10 -1.76 12.60
CA GLU A 248 9.16 -0.47 13.28
C GLU A 248 10.35 0.34 12.77
N ALA A 249 10.09 1.59 12.48
CA ALA A 249 11.08 2.64 12.48
C ALA A 249 11.50 2.85 13.96
N SER A 250 12.39 2.00 14.44
CA SER A 250 12.98 2.13 15.80
C SER A 250 14.03 3.23 15.84
#